data_dbb18a3038443c68e54c315c04787c14
#
_entry.id   dbb18a3038443c68e54c315c04787c14
#
_cell.length_a   1.000
_cell.length_b   1.000
_cell.length_c   1.000
_cell.angle_alpha   90.00
_cell.angle_beta   90.00
_cell.angle_gamma   90.00
#
_symmetry.space_group_name_H-M   'P 1'
#
loop_
_entity.id
_entity.type
_entity.pdbx_description
1 polymer ?
#
loop_
_entity_poly.entity_id
_entity_poly.type
_entity_poly.pdbx_seq_one_letter_code
_entity_poly.pdbx_strand_id
1 'polypeptide(L)'
;MKKIIGPGVVITVLFAAPITVINQPTPVLSQPVQSAFIAKGSTPVGNTAWQQYPDGEGVFVDVDTSSAGFKTTPIYITSLGGRLAHWSTTGATSIYTPTPTGFRVYVRWSIGGPLTPAEANYNQWHINWIAVLD
;
A
#
# COMPACT_ATOMS: atom_id res chain seq x y z
N MET A 1 -36.95 -53.28 69.05
CA MET A 1 -35.85 -52.27 68.85
C MET A 1 -35.86 -51.76 67.42
N LYS A 2 -36.28 -50.54 67.18
CA LYS A 2 -36.33 -49.89 65.88
C LYS A 2 -35.05 -49.04 65.70
N LYS A 3 -34.24 -49.36 64.66
CA LYS A 3 -33.03 -48.59 64.36
C LYS A 3 -33.42 -47.53 63.37
N ILE A 4 -33.31 -46.25 63.75
CA ILE A 4 -33.58 -45.09 62.92
C ILE A 4 -32.26 -44.79 62.16
N ILE A 5 -32.32 -44.90 60.83
CA ILE A 5 -31.24 -44.49 59.94
C ILE A 5 -31.50 -43.01 59.56
N GLY A 6 -30.63 -42.12 60.01
CA GLY A 6 -30.71 -40.70 59.66
C GLY A 6 -30.28 -40.43 58.20
N PRO A 7 -30.78 -39.35 57.58
CA PRO A 7 -30.45 -39.03 56.21
C PRO A 7 -28.99 -38.53 56.08
N GLY A 8 -28.24 -39.19 55.18
CA GLY A 8 -26.89 -38.79 54.85
C GLY A 8 -26.91 -37.50 54.01
N VAL A 9 -26.17 -36.53 54.50
CA VAL A 9 -25.91 -35.28 53.78
C VAL A 9 -24.92 -35.53 52.67
N VAL A 10 -25.34 -35.41 51.43
CA VAL A 10 -24.46 -35.43 50.26
C VAL A 10 -23.93 -34.04 50.03
N ILE A 11 -22.65 -33.83 50.30
CA ILE A 11 -21.96 -32.54 50.00
C ILE A 11 -21.45 -32.64 48.55
N THR A 12 -22.12 -31.94 47.62
CA THR A 12 -21.64 -31.79 46.28
C THR A 12 -20.59 -30.66 46.21
N VAL A 13 -19.33 -31.00 46.05
CA VAL A 13 -18.26 -30.01 45.87
C VAL A 13 -18.23 -29.66 44.40
N LEU A 14 -18.69 -28.43 44.07
CA LEU A 14 -18.50 -27.86 42.72
C LEU A 14 -17.05 -27.38 42.58
N PHE A 15 -16.28 -28.03 41.72
CA PHE A 15 -15.00 -27.51 41.28
C PHE A 15 -15.25 -26.46 40.19
N ALA A 16 -15.06 -25.19 40.54
CA ALA A 16 -15.00 -24.13 39.53
C ALA A 16 -13.66 -24.23 38.80
N ALA A 17 -13.70 -24.55 37.48
CA ALA A 17 -12.52 -24.49 36.66
C ALA A 17 -12.02 -23.04 36.52
N PRO A 18 -10.72 -22.78 36.54
CA PRO A 18 -10.20 -21.42 36.31
C PRO A 18 -10.56 -20.93 34.93
N ILE A 19 -11.26 -19.79 34.85
CA ILE A 19 -11.51 -19.11 33.58
C ILE A 19 -10.19 -18.48 33.17
N THR A 20 -9.53 -19.07 32.17
CA THR A 20 -8.37 -18.45 31.51
C THR A 20 -8.86 -17.27 30.68
N VAL A 21 -8.65 -16.06 31.15
CA VAL A 21 -8.90 -14.86 30.33
C VAL A 21 -7.82 -14.81 29.25
N ILE A 22 -8.17 -15.22 28.04
CA ILE A 22 -7.29 -15.05 26.88
C ILE A 22 -7.28 -13.56 26.57
N ASN A 23 -6.14 -12.92 26.79
CA ASN A 23 -5.92 -11.51 26.46
C ASN A 23 -5.84 -11.42 24.92
N GLN A 24 -6.98 -11.29 24.25
CA GLN A 24 -7.02 -11.08 22.80
C GLN A 24 -6.52 -9.67 22.51
N PRO A 25 -5.60 -9.48 21.53
CA PRO A 25 -5.23 -8.14 21.11
C PRO A 25 -6.48 -7.43 20.61
N THR A 26 -6.76 -6.28 21.20
CA THR A 26 -7.85 -5.41 20.72
C THR A 26 -7.56 -5.01 19.29
N PRO A 27 -8.50 -5.19 18.33
CA PRO A 27 -8.31 -4.73 16.97
C PRO A 27 -8.10 -3.22 16.97
N VAL A 28 -7.01 -2.78 16.36
CA VAL A 28 -6.76 -1.36 16.14
C VAL A 28 -7.74 -0.91 15.05
N LEU A 29 -8.79 -0.23 15.46
CA LEU A 29 -9.72 0.40 14.51
C LEU A 29 -9.00 1.55 13.83
N SER A 30 -8.80 1.45 12.51
CA SER A 30 -8.37 2.59 11.71
C SER A 30 -9.41 3.69 11.83
N GLN A 31 -8.98 4.91 12.15
CA GLN A 31 -9.89 6.06 12.18
C GLN A 31 -10.48 6.28 10.78
N PRO A 32 -11.79 6.51 10.65
CA PRO A 32 -12.36 6.86 9.35
C PRO A 32 -11.75 8.17 8.87
N VAL A 33 -11.27 8.18 7.61
CA VAL A 33 -10.75 9.40 6.97
C VAL A 33 -11.91 10.37 6.77
N GLN A 34 -11.87 11.50 7.46
CA GLN A 34 -12.86 12.57 7.27
C GLN A 34 -12.44 13.44 6.09
N SER A 35 -13.26 13.49 5.04
CA SER A 35 -13.15 14.38 3.86
C SER A 35 -11.73 14.50 3.29
N ALA A 36 -11.18 13.40 2.78
CA ALA A 36 -9.91 13.42 2.08
C ALA A 36 -9.99 14.25 0.79
N PHE A 37 -9.01 15.14 0.58
CA PHE A 37 -8.82 15.79 -0.71
C PHE A 37 -8.10 14.81 -1.65
N ILE A 38 -8.75 14.44 -2.77
CA ILE A 38 -8.24 13.46 -3.72
C ILE A 38 -7.97 14.14 -5.06
N ALA A 39 -6.76 13.96 -5.59
CA ALA A 39 -6.41 14.32 -6.96
C ALA A 39 -5.88 13.08 -7.70
N LYS A 40 -5.94 13.12 -9.03
CA LYS A 40 -5.44 12.05 -9.89
C LYS A 40 -4.92 12.61 -11.20
N GLY A 41 -4.04 11.86 -11.84
CA GLY A 41 -3.51 12.21 -13.13
C GLY A 41 -2.68 11.09 -13.76
N SER A 42 -2.06 11.42 -14.87
CA SER A 42 -1.18 10.52 -15.63
C SER A 42 -0.12 11.34 -16.35
N THR A 43 1.08 10.77 -16.49
CA THR A 43 2.08 11.33 -17.40
C THR A 43 1.66 11.06 -18.87
N PRO A 44 2.16 11.84 -19.87
CA PRO A 44 1.74 11.69 -21.27
C PRO A 44 2.08 10.29 -21.83
N VAL A 45 1.07 9.62 -22.36
CA VAL A 45 1.22 8.29 -23.01
C VAL A 45 2.14 8.38 -24.23
N GLY A 46 3.17 7.55 -24.31
CA GLY A 46 4.13 7.51 -25.42
C GLY A 46 5.08 8.72 -25.50
N ASN A 47 4.94 9.68 -24.60
CA ASN A 47 5.79 10.88 -24.49
C ASN A 47 6.04 11.28 -23.04
N THR A 48 6.11 10.30 -22.16
CA THR A 48 6.54 10.53 -20.78
C THR A 48 8.02 10.96 -20.77
N ALA A 49 8.34 11.96 -19.97
CA ALA A 49 9.70 12.51 -19.85
C ALA A 49 10.65 11.56 -19.08
N TRP A 50 10.71 10.31 -19.52
CA TRP A 50 11.61 9.30 -18.96
C TRP A 50 13.06 9.73 -19.08
N GLN A 51 13.82 9.51 -18.02
CA GLN A 51 15.26 9.76 -17.98
C GLN A 51 15.98 8.43 -17.73
N GLN A 52 17.18 8.30 -18.33
CA GLN A 52 18.00 7.11 -18.14
C GLN A 52 18.55 7.06 -16.72
N TYR A 53 18.39 5.92 -16.05
CA TYR A 53 19.12 5.67 -14.81
C TYR A 53 20.63 5.44 -15.12
N PRO A 54 21.55 5.97 -14.31
CA PRO A 54 22.99 6.00 -14.67
C PRO A 54 23.65 4.65 -15.00
N ASP A 55 23.15 3.55 -14.43
CA ASP A 55 23.67 2.20 -14.73
C ASP A 55 23.17 1.62 -16.06
N GLY A 56 22.20 2.28 -16.73
CA GLY A 56 21.59 1.82 -17.97
C GLY A 56 20.50 0.75 -17.81
N GLU A 57 20.25 0.25 -16.60
CA GLU A 57 19.29 -0.84 -16.37
C GLU A 57 17.89 -0.36 -15.96
N GLY A 58 17.63 0.92 -16.04
CA GLY A 58 16.34 1.48 -15.67
C GLY A 58 16.11 2.87 -16.19
N VAL A 59 14.88 3.31 -16.02
CA VAL A 59 14.45 4.68 -16.30
C VAL A 59 13.77 5.26 -15.07
N PHE A 60 13.74 6.58 -14.98
CA PHE A 60 12.95 7.26 -13.97
C PHE A 60 12.21 8.46 -14.56
N VAL A 61 11.20 8.93 -13.87
CA VAL A 61 10.47 10.14 -14.21
C VAL A 61 10.13 10.92 -12.95
N ASP A 62 10.31 12.24 -13.02
CA ASP A 62 9.77 13.19 -12.04
C ASP A 62 8.34 13.57 -12.49
N VAL A 63 7.37 13.20 -11.67
CA VAL A 63 5.95 13.46 -11.93
C VAL A 63 5.57 14.78 -11.28
N ASP A 64 5.17 15.75 -12.08
CA ASP A 64 4.65 17.03 -11.61
C ASP A 64 3.17 16.90 -11.26
N THR A 65 2.82 17.22 -10.01
CA THR A 65 1.45 17.26 -9.50
C THR A 65 1.06 18.65 -8.99
N SER A 66 1.82 19.69 -9.34
CA SER A 66 1.64 21.06 -8.85
C SER A 66 0.23 21.61 -9.13
N SER A 67 -0.39 21.21 -10.25
CA SER A 67 -1.76 21.60 -10.60
C SER A 67 -2.82 21.10 -9.62
N ALA A 68 -2.52 20.08 -8.79
CA ALA A 68 -3.42 19.60 -7.75
C ALA A 68 -3.52 20.57 -6.54
N GLY A 69 -2.54 21.47 -6.37
CA GLY A 69 -2.59 22.54 -5.38
C GLY A 69 -2.41 22.11 -3.92
N PHE A 70 -1.85 20.94 -3.66
CA PHE A 70 -1.54 20.48 -2.30
C PHE A 70 -0.62 21.46 -1.57
N LYS A 71 -0.90 21.70 -0.29
CA LYS A 71 -0.06 22.57 0.57
C LYS A 71 0.92 21.77 1.41
N THR A 72 0.62 20.51 1.64
CA THR A 72 1.46 19.53 2.34
C THR A 72 1.59 18.27 1.47
N THR A 73 2.59 17.45 1.73
CA THR A 73 2.83 16.23 0.94
C THR A 73 1.69 15.23 1.14
N PRO A 74 0.95 14.87 0.08
CA PRO A 74 -0.09 13.85 0.15
C PRO A 74 0.49 12.43 0.15
N ILE A 75 -0.35 11.44 0.38
CA ILE A 75 -0.04 10.06 0.07
C ILE A 75 -0.22 9.84 -1.43
N TYR A 76 0.85 9.47 -2.13
CA TYR A 76 0.81 9.10 -3.54
C TYR A 76 0.69 7.60 -3.72
N ILE A 77 -0.16 7.19 -4.65
CA ILE A 77 -0.31 5.80 -5.12
C ILE A 77 -0.13 5.81 -6.63
N THR A 78 0.72 4.92 -7.14
CA THR A 78 1.05 4.89 -8.56
C THR A 78 0.90 3.51 -9.17
N SER A 79 0.71 3.50 -10.49
CA SER A 79 0.79 2.31 -11.31
C SER A 79 1.42 2.63 -12.67
N LEU A 80 2.10 1.65 -13.26
CA LEU A 80 2.57 1.76 -14.64
C LEU A 80 1.45 1.34 -15.58
N GLY A 81 1.06 2.24 -16.49
CA GLY A 81 0.24 1.93 -17.65
C GLY A 81 1.11 1.77 -18.90
N GLY A 82 0.58 1.10 -19.93
CA GLY A 82 1.31 0.93 -21.17
C GLY A 82 0.61 -0.02 -22.14
N ARG A 83 1.13 -0.10 -23.37
CA ARG A 83 0.61 -1.00 -24.39
C ARG A 83 1.22 -2.39 -24.30
N LEU A 84 2.53 -2.48 -24.01
CA LEU A 84 3.29 -3.73 -24.04
C LEU A 84 4.21 -3.84 -22.82
N ALA A 85 4.44 -5.08 -22.37
CA ALA A 85 5.51 -5.55 -21.50
C ALA A 85 5.59 -4.91 -20.08
N HIS A 86 4.72 -3.97 -19.70
CA HIS A 86 4.75 -3.33 -18.38
C HIS A 86 4.53 -4.30 -17.20
N TRP A 87 3.88 -5.45 -17.42
CA TRP A 87 3.75 -6.53 -16.43
C TRP A 87 5.09 -7.19 -16.05
N SER A 88 6.11 -7.07 -16.92
CA SER A 88 7.46 -7.61 -16.68
C SER A 88 8.40 -6.64 -15.97
N THR A 89 7.86 -5.53 -15.43
CA THR A 89 8.65 -4.48 -14.78
C THR A 89 8.47 -4.48 -13.26
N THR A 90 9.35 -3.75 -12.59
CA THR A 90 9.26 -3.45 -11.16
C THR A 90 9.61 -1.99 -10.89
N GLY A 91 9.24 -1.49 -9.71
CA GLY A 91 9.58 -0.17 -9.21
C GLY A 91 8.49 0.90 -9.35
N ALA A 92 7.55 0.72 -10.30
CA ALA A 92 6.54 1.73 -10.63
C ALA A 92 5.59 2.13 -9.48
N THR A 93 5.50 1.34 -8.43
CA THR A 93 4.69 1.61 -7.24
C THR A 93 5.51 2.21 -6.07
N SER A 94 6.83 2.32 -6.23
CA SER A 94 7.72 2.89 -5.22
C SER A 94 7.88 4.38 -5.44
N ILE A 95 7.43 5.17 -4.48
CA ILE A 95 7.47 6.64 -4.52
C ILE A 95 8.77 7.12 -3.87
N TYR A 96 9.51 7.96 -4.58
CA TYR A 96 10.74 8.59 -4.10
C TYR A 96 10.56 10.10 -4.02
N THR A 97 11.17 10.70 -3.01
CA THR A 97 11.20 12.15 -2.78
C THR A 97 9.82 12.83 -2.93
N PRO A 98 8.76 12.34 -2.26
CA PRO A 98 7.45 12.93 -2.37
C PRO A 98 7.45 14.35 -1.78
N THR A 99 6.77 15.27 -2.47
CA THR A 99 6.57 16.68 -2.11
C THR A 99 5.11 17.06 -2.35
N PRO A 100 4.67 18.24 -1.93
CA PRO A 100 3.34 18.75 -2.30
C PRO A 100 3.11 18.91 -3.80
N THR A 101 4.20 19.03 -4.58
CA THR A 101 4.14 19.36 -6.02
C THR A 101 4.63 18.23 -6.94
N GLY A 102 5.01 17.08 -6.39
CA GLY A 102 5.46 15.98 -7.24
C GLY A 102 6.21 14.88 -6.49
N PHE A 103 6.66 13.92 -7.26
CA PHE A 103 7.41 12.76 -6.76
C PHE A 103 8.22 12.12 -7.90
N ARG A 104 9.14 11.23 -7.57
CA ARG A 104 9.91 10.44 -8.54
C ARG A 104 9.50 8.97 -8.49
N VAL A 105 9.51 8.33 -9.65
CA VAL A 105 9.32 6.87 -9.82
C VAL A 105 10.45 6.32 -10.66
N TYR A 106 10.97 5.15 -10.27
CA TYR A 106 11.92 4.37 -11.04
C TYR A 106 11.25 3.12 -11.59
N VAL A 107 11.62 2.74 -12.82
CA VAL A 107 11.13 1.51 -13.48
C VAL A 107 12.30 0.77 -14.09
N ARG A 108 12.34 -0.54 -13.90
CA ARG A 108 13.29 -1.44 -14.56
C ARG A 108 12.63 -2.76 -14.89
N TRP A 109 13.28 -3.56 -15.72
CA TRP A 109 12.89 -4.95 -15.92
C TRP A 109 13.01 -5.76 -14.62
N SER A 110 12.04 -6.64 -14.35
CA SER A 110 12.05 -7.48 -13.13
C SER A 110 13.18 -8.49 -13.11
N ILE A 111 13.66 -8.89 -14.30
CA ILE A 111 14.77 -9.82 -14.49
C ILE A 111 16.12 -9.13 -14.71
N GLY A 112 16.16 -7.78 -14.65
CA GLY A 112 17.33 -6.97 -14.99
C GLY A 112 17.52 -6.78 -16.49
N GLY A 113 18.59 -6.08 -16.86
CA GLY A 113 18.95 -5.78 -18.25
C GLY A 113 18.63 -4.33 -18.66
N PRO A 114 19.18 -3.92 -19.80
CA PRO A 114 19.09 -2.54 -20.26
C PRO A 114 17.65 -2.11 -20.54
N LEU A 115 17.35 -0.89 -20.14
CA LEU A 115 16.05 -0.24 -20.40
C LEU A 115 16.31 1.24 -20.71
N THR A 116 15.78 1.72 -21.83
CA THR A 116 15.98 3.09 -22.29
C THR A 116 14.68 3.92 -22.25
N PRO A 117 14.77 5.25 -22.15
CA PRO A 117 13.62 6.15 -22.30
C PRO A 117 12.87 5.96 -23.62
N ALA A 118 13.58 5.70 -24.72
CA ALA A 118 12.98 5.45 -26.02
C ALA A 118 12.12 4.17 -26.02
N GLU A 119 12.61 3.10 -25.39
CA GLU A 119 11.89 1.84 -25.27
C GLU A 119 10.65 1.98 -24.38
N ALA A 120 10.76 2.68 -23.26
CA ALA A 120 9.63 2.97 -22.39
C ALA A 120 8.53 3.73 -23.15
N ASN A 121 8.87 4.75 -23.91
CA ASN A 121 7.94 5.50 -24.73
C ASN A 121 7.39 4.70 -25.93
N TYR A 122 8.21 3.85 -26.57
CA TYR A 122 7.73 2.92 -27.61
C TYR A 122 6.65 1.97 -27.08
N ASN A 123 6.84 1.47 -25.86
CA ASN A 123 5.86 0.64 -25.15
C ASN A 123 4.68 1.45 -24.58
N GLN A 124 4.66 2.76 -24.81
CA GLN A 124 3.66 3.71 -24.28
C GLN A 124 3.54 3.71 -22.76
N TRP A 125 4.65 3.44 -22.07
CA TRP A 125 4.65 3.44 -20.62
C TRP A 125 4.43 4.86 -20.08
N HIS A 126 3.57 4.94 -19.08
CA HIS A 126 3.21 6.16 -18.40
C HIS A 126 2.86 5.86 -16.95
N ILE A 127 3.01 6.84 -16.09
CA ILE A 127 2.65 6.72 -14.68
C ILE A 127 1.25 7.26 -14.46
N ASN A 128 0.33 6.39 -14.03
CA ASN A 128 -0.92 6.81 -13.44
C ASN A 128 -0.71 7.07 -11.95
N TRP A 129 -1.34 8.08 -11.41
CA TRP A 129 -1.24 8.41 -9.99
C TRP A 129 -2.56 8.86 -9.38
N ILE A 130 -2.71 8.56 -8.10
CA ILE A 130 -3.72 9.14 -7.21
C ILE A 130 -2.97 9.73 -6.03
N ALA A 131 -3.39 10.89 -5.57
CA ALA A 131 -2.87 11.54 -4.38
C ALA A 131 -4.02 11.78 -3.40
N VAL A 132 -3.80 11.44 -2.14
CA VAL A 132 -4.78 11.58 -1.05
C VAL A 132 -4.16 12.41 0.06
N LEU A 133 -4.87 13.43 0.50
CA LEU A 133 -4.52 14.28 1.64
C LEU A 133 -5.69 14.29 2.62
N ASP A 134 -5.43 13.93 3.88
CA ASP A 134 -6.37 13.98 5.01
C ASP A 134 -6.55 15.41 5.54
#